data_69b822a789beb045dd02ceb9c3551eab
#
_entry.id   69b822a789beb045dd02ceb9c3551eab
#
_cell.length_a   1.000
_cell.length_b   1.000
_cell.length_c   1.000
_cell.angle_alpha   90.00
_cell.angle_beta   90.00
_cell.angle_gamma   90.00
#
_symmetry.space_group_name_H-M   'P 1'
#
loop_
_entity.id
_entity.type
_entity.pdbx_description
1 polymer ?
#
loop_
_entity_poly.entity_id
_entity_poly.type
_entity_poly.pdbx_seq_one_letter_code
_entity_poly.pdbx_strand_id
1 'polypeptide(L)'
;MMPRMEPTALLAAIALVPQPAKLVATGGVAPAAAEIRYVADASIPAEGYRLSVAADGVTVASADDAGRFYAGVTLRQLALPDGSRPCVEIEDAPAFPWRGLHLDVSRHFFGPDDVKRVLDLMAEHKLNRFHWHLTDSQGWRLDVPSHPELAAASARRNGRKDEAEEPFARGDRFFYTEAEVKDILAYAAARHIEVVPEIEFPGHFGSVLNAHPEFACVDADGKRTGWNEICAGSDAALALVEDVLADVCRMFPFGVVHIGGDECSRTKWGQCPRCQARIRDEGLADEDALQARISRRMVRFLEARGKRAIGWDEYLLGDGIPTNAIGMRWRGGGGAGGGATNFMSAADMAAAGHDLVMANSRWVYLDYPQGLPDDPHRYTFDKQKPLELCYEFDPLRDIPPALHGRILGGECCNWTETTPTREILDWKMWPRACAIAECVWCGAGRKPAYADFLRRLEIHRARLVAAGVNAAPIPPP
;
A
#
# COMPACT_ATOMS: atom_id res chain seq x y z
N MET A 1 30.34 15.11 -33.82
CA MET A 1 31.10 14.55 -32.68
C MET A 1 30.62 15.35 -31.45
N MET A 2 29.73 14.82 -30.61
CA MET A 2 29.33 15.51 -29.38
C MET A 2 30.51 15.60 -28.44
N PRO A 3 30.67 16.73 -27.70
CA PRO A 3 31.75 16.85 -26.74
C PRO A 3 31.60 15.74 -25.68
N ARG A 4 32.74 15.10 -25.33
CA ARG A 4 32.77 14.15 -24.19
C ARG A 4 32.40 14.96 -22.94
N MET A 5 31.20 14.68 -22.39
CA MET A 5 30.88 15.19 -21.08
C MET A 5 31.81 14.53 -20.05
N GLU A 6 32.40 15.35 -19.20
CA GLU A 6 33.23 14.87 -18.09
C GLU A 6 32.38 13.98 -17.16
N PRO A 7 32.92 12.92 -16.56
CA PRO A 7 32.18 11.99 -15.68
C PRO A 7 31.41 12.69 -14.54
N THR A 8 31.97 13.76 -13.98
CA THR A 8 31.33 14.56 -12.91
C THR A 8 30.12 15.33 -13.38
N ALA A 9 30.15 15.93 -14.57
CA ALA A 9 29.01 16.61 -15.18
C ALA A 9 27.89 15.59 -15.57
N LEU A 10 28.31 14.39 -15.99
CA LEU A 10 27.40 13.32 -16.33
C LEU A 10 26.64 12.78 -15.10
N LEU A 11 27.35 12.58 -13.98
CA LEU A 11 26.74 12.16 -12.70
C LEU A 11 25.71 13.19 -12.20
N ALA A 12 25.98 14.48 -12.37
CA ALA A 12 25.04 15.53 -11.97
C ALA A 12 23.73 15.50 -12.77
N ALA A 13 23.78 15.02 -14.02
CA ALA A 13 22.60 14.88 -14.88
C ALA A 13 21.81 13.58 -14.65
N ILE A 14 22.39 12.60 -13.96
CA ILE A 14 21.72 11.33 -13.66
C ILE A 14 20.75 11.55 -12.48
N ALA A 15 19.47 11.30 -12.72
CA ALA A 15 18.40 11.44 -11.76
C ALA A 15 17.60 10.15 -11.69
N LEU A 16 18.10 9.18 -10.94
CA LEU A 16 17.42 7.90 -10.67
C LEU A 16 16.67 7.97 -9.34
N VAL A 17 15.41 7.56 -9.35
CA VAL A 17 14.54 7.46 -8.17
C VAL A 17 13.76 6.15 -8.29
N PRO A 18 14.01 5.18 -7.39
CA PRO A 18 15.00 5.13 -6.32
C PRO A 18 16.46 5.09 -6.79
N GLN A 19 17.36 5.57 -5.91
CA GLN A 19 18.81 5.51 -6.14
C GLN A 19 19.31 4.06 -6.12
N PRO A 20 20.10 3.60 -7.09
CA PRO A 20 20.70 2.28 -7.03
C PRO A 20 21.78 2.16 -5.95
N ALA A 21 22.03 0.93 -5.48
CA ALA A 21 23.00 0.63 -4.44
C ALA A 21 24.42 1.06 -4.83
N LYS A 22 24.80 0.91 -6.09
CA LYS A 22 26.08 1.36 -6.64
C LYS A 22 25.86 1.92 -8.04
N LEU A 23 26.42 3.08 -8.30
CA LEU A 23 26.43 3.72 -9.61
C LEU A 23 27.80 4.36 -9.86
N VAL A 24 28.40 3.99 -10.99
CA VAL A 24 29.68 4.53 -11.44
C VAL A 24 29.53 5.02 -12.88
N ALA A 25 29.74 6.32 -13.11
CA ALA A 25 29.81 6.85 -14.48
C ALA A 25 31.17 6.50 -15.10
N THR A 26 31.15 5.90 -16.29
CA THR A 26 32.37 5.47 -17.00
C THR A 26 32.78 6.47 -18.09
N GLY A 27 31.94 7.49 -18.32
CA GLY A 27 32.20 8.54 -19.31
C GLY A 27 31.74 8.17 -20.71
N GLY A 28 31.15 9.15 -21.41
CA GLY A 28 30.55 8.96 -22.72
C GLY A 28 29.07 8.63 -22.68
N VAL A 29 28.46 8.38 -23.84
CA VAL A 29 27.04 8.04 -24.01
C VAL A 29 26.89 6.88 -24.98
N ALA A 30 25.96 5.98 -24.67
CA ALA A 30 25.45 4.95 -25.57
C ALA A 30 24.35 5.54 -26.45
N PRO A 31 24.28 5.20 -27.76
CA PRO A 31 23.22 5.67 -28.63
C PRO A 31 21.86 5.11 -28.21
N ALA A 32 20.78 5.80 -28.60
CA ALA A 32 19.39 5.34 -28.33
C ALA A 32 19.13 3.93 -28.87
N ALA A 33 19.71 3.57 -30.01
CA ALA A 33 19.58 2.26 -30.67
C ALA A 33 20.62 1.23 -30.20
N ALA A 34 21.32 1.46 -29.07
CA ALA A 34 22.28 0.48 -28.54
C ALA A 34 21.57 -0.85 -28.26
N GLU A 35 22.20 -1.95 -28.71
CA GLU A 35 21.69 -3.30 -28.48
C GLU A 35 21.66 -3.62 -26.98
N ILE A 36 20.57 -4.24 -26.51
CA ILE A 36 20.42 -4.67 -25.13
C ILE A 36 20.56 -6.20 -25.07
N ARG A 37 21.61 -6.66 -24.41
CA ARG A 37 21.85 -8.08 -24.14
C ARG A 37 21.44 -8.41 -22.70
N TYR A 38 20.70 -9.51 -22.56
CA TYR A 38 20.28 -10.04 -21.27
C TYR A 38 21.09 -11.27 -20.89
N VAL A 39 21.54 -11.35 -19.64
CA VAL A 39 22.36 -12.43 -19.10
C VAL A 39 21.71 -12.94 -17.81
N ALA A 40 21.48 -14.24 -17.72
CA ALA A 40 21.07 -14.86 -16.46
C ALA A 40 22.29 -15.00 -15.54
N ASP A 41 22.19 -14.52 -14.29
CA ASP A 41 23.24 -14.61 -13.28
C ASP A 41 22.63 -14.91 -11.90
N ALA A 42 22.65 -16.18 -11.51
CA ALA A 42 22.09 -16.65 -10.24
C ALA A 42 22.84 -16.14 -9.00
N SER A 43 24.00 -15.48 -9.16
CA SER A 43 24.72 -14.85 -8.04
C SER A 43 24.13 -13.52 -7.60
N ILE A 44 23.24 -12.93 -8.40
CA ILE A 44 22.55 -11.67 -8.09
C ILE A 44 21.38 -11.99 -7.14
N PRO A 45 21.14 -11.18 -6.10
CA PRO A 45 19.98 -11.35 -5.23
C PRO A 45 18.65 -11.29 -6.00
N ALA A 46 17.60 -11.89 -5.45
CA ALA A 46 16.25 -11.78 -5.97
C ALA A 46 15.85 -10.31 -6.20
N GLU A 47 15.15 -10.03 -7.30
CA GLU A 47 14.77 -8.69 -7.76
C GLU A 47 15.97 -7.74 -8.04
N GLY A 48 17.22 -8.21 -7.86
CA GLY A 48 18.43 -7.45 -8.13
C GLY A 48 18.90 -7.54 -9.59
N TYR A 49 19.80 -6.63 -9.96
CA TYR A 49 20.38 -6.59 -11.30
C TYR A 49 21.77 -5.96 -11.30
N ARG A 50 22.57 -6.28 -12.34
CA ARG A 50 23.72 -5.50 -12.77
C ARG A 50 23.43 -4.93 -14.16
N LEU A 51 23.75 -3.67 -14.36
CA LEU A 51 23.53 -2.95 -15.61
C LEU A 51 24.83 -2.27 -16.03
N SER A 52 25.32 -2.64 -17.21
CA SER A 52 26.44 -1.98 -17.88
C SER A 52 25.92 -1.28 -19.12
N VAL A 53 26.10 0.04 -19.18
CA VAL A 53 25.81 0.88 -20.34
C VAL A 53 27.13 1.36 -20.92
N ALA A 54 27.49 0.88 -22.08
CA ALA A 54 28.73 1.23 -22.81
C ALA A 54 28.40 1.80 -24.20
N ALA A 55 29.35 2.49 -24.81
CA ALA A 55 29.15 3.13 -26.11
C ALA A 55 28.75 2.15 -27.25
N ASP A 56 29.10 0.87 -27.10
CA ASP A 56 28.86 -0.20 -28.06
C ASP A 56 27.67 -1.12 -27.70
N GLY A 57 27.04 -0.93 -26.52
CA GLY A 57 25.89 -1.75 -26.13
C GLY A 57 25.50 -1.62 -24.67
N VAL A 58 24.42 -2.31 -24.33
CA VAL A 58 23.89 -2.40 -22.97
C VAL A 58 23.84 -3.87 -22.55
N THR A 59 24.34 -4.19 -21.37
CA THR A 59 24.21 -5.52 -20.77
C THR A 59 23.39 -5.43 -19.48
N VAL A 60 22.36 -6.27 -19.38
CA VAL A 60 21.53 -6.45 -18.17
C VAL A 60 21.73 -7.86 -17.67
N ALA A 61 22.24 -8.01 -16.45
CA ALA A 61 22.32 -9.30 -15.76
C ALA A 61 21.37 -9.35 -14.58
N SER A 62 20.63 -10.43 -14.40
CA SER A 62 19.69 -10.64 -13.27
C SER A 62 19.52 -12.12 -12.97
N ALA A 63 19.10 -12.45 -11.74
CA ALA A 63 18.74 -13.82 -11.36
C ALA A 63 17.32 -14.19 -11.77
N ASP A 64 16.43 -13.21 -11.89
CA ASP A 64 15.00 -13.38 -12.14
C ASP A 64 14.44 -12.30 -13.09
N ASP A 65 13.18 -12.51 -13.52
CA ASP A 65 12.49 -11.59 -14.42
C ASP A 65 12.16 -10.24 -13.74
N ALA A 66 11.98 -10.21 -12.42
CA ALA A 66 11.74 -8.97 -11.69
C ALA A 66 12.98 -8.08 -11.68
N GLY A 67 14.17 -8.65 -11.43
CA GLY A 67 15.44 -7.92 -11.54
C GLY A 67 15.68 -7.37 -12.96
N ARG A 68 15.36 -8.17 -13.98
CA ARG A 68 15.39 -7.72 -15.38
C ARG A 68 14.42 -6.55 -15.63
N PHE A 69 13.21 -6.62 -15.10
CA PHE A 69 12.21 -5.55 -15.19
C PHE A 69 12.71 -4.25 -14.55
N TYR A 70 13.26 -4.32 -13.31
CA TYR A 70 13.77 -3.15 -12.61
C TYR A 70 15.03 -2.55 -13.26
N ALA A 71 15.86 -3.36 -13.90
CA ALA A 71 16.93 -2.86 -14.76
C ALA A 71 16.36 -2.04 -15.94
N GLY A 72 15.26 -2.50 -16.53
CA GLY A 72 14.52 -1.79 -17.58
C GLY A 72 13.96 -0.45 -17.09
N VAL A 73 13.43 -0.38 -15.85
CA VAL A 73 13.01 0.88 -15.20
C VAL A 73 14.19 1.84 -15.11
N THR A 74 15.32 1.38 -14.61
CA THR A 74 16.55 2.19 -14.49
C THR A 74 17.04 2.67 -15.86
N LEU A 75 17.02 1.83 -16.88
CA LEU A 75 17.36 2.21 -18.26
C LEU A 75 16.47 3.30 -18.84
N ARG A 76 15.16 3.26 -18.54
CA ARG A 76 14.23 4.34 -18.96
C ARG A 76 14.57 5.66 -18.26
N GLN A 77 14.85 5.63 -16.96
CA GLN A 77 15.21 6.82 -16.20
C GLN A 77 16.60 7.39 -16.58
N LEU A 78 17.51 6.58 -17.11
CA LEU A 78 18.80 7.02 -17.65
C LEU A 78 18.67 7.71 -19.00
N ALA A 79 17.57 7.53 -19.74
CA ALA A 79 17.42 8.10 -21.08
C ALA A 79 17.46 9.63 -21.06
N LEU A 80 18.31 10.20 -21.91
CA LEU A 80 18.35 11.62 -22.23
C LEU A 80 17.23 12.00 -23.21
N PRO A 81 16.95 13.28 -23.44
CA PRO A 81 15.88 13.70 -24.35
C PRO A 81 15.99 13.16 -25.79
N ASP A 82 17.22 12.90 -26.27
CA ASP A 82 17.48 12.30 -27.58
C ASP A 82 17.44 10.75 -27.58
N GLY A 83 17.11 10.14 -26.43
CA GLY A 83 17.08 8.70 -26.23
C GLY A 83 18.43 8.05 -25.95
N SER A 84 19.53 8.77 -26.08
CA SER A 84 20.85 8.27 -25.68
C SER A 84 20.94 8.08 -24.15
N ARG A 85 21.94 7.33 -23.68
CA ARG A 85 22.10 7.05 -22.24
C ARG A 85 23.53 7.28 -21.80
N PRO A 86 23.75 7.87 -20.61
CA PRO A 86 25.09 7.94 -20.00
C PRO A 86 25.70 6.54 -19.86
N CYS A 87 27.01 6.41 -20.16
CA CYS A 87 27.75 5.18 -19.91
C CYS A 87 27.96 5.02 -18.39
N VAL A 88 27.45 3.92 -17.84
CA VAL A 88 27.47 3.65 -16.40
C VAL A 88 27.61 2.17 -16.10
N GLU A 89 28.14 1.86 -14.93
CA GLU A 89 28.04 0.55 -14.27
C GLU A 89 27.15 0.68 -13.03
N ILE A 90 26.12 -0.16 -12.93
CA ILE A 90 25.17 -0.18 -11.83
C ILE A 90 25.07 -1.59 -11.27
N GLU A 91 25.11 -1.69 -9.93
CA GLU A 91 24.71 -2.87 -9.18
C GLU A 91 23.58 -2.46 -8.23
N ASP A 92 22.48 -3.19 -8.23
CA ASP A 92 21.30 -2.79 -7.47
C ASP A 92 20.45 -3.99 -7.04
N ALA A 93 19.84 -3.86 -5.86
CA ALA A 93 18.84 -4.80 -5.34
C ALA A 93 18.03 -4.11 -4.23
N PRO A 94 16.75 -4.47 -4.03
CA PRO A 94 15.95 -3.89 -2.97
C PRO A 94 16.45 -4.29 -1.57
N ALA A 95 16.28 -3.37 -0.59
CA ALA A 95 16.55 -3.65 0.82
C ALA A 95 15.43 -4.46 1.47
N PHE A 96 14.19 -4.30 0.98
CA PHE A 96 13.02 -4.95 1.55
C PHE A 96 12.20 -5.67 0.47
N PRO A 97 11.66 -6.87 0.79
CA PRO A 97 10.79 -7.62 -0.14
C PRO A 97 9.38 -7.03 -0.27
N TRP A 98 8.90 -6.23 0.71
CA TRP A 98 7.61 -5.54 0.66
C TRP A 98 7.84 -4.04 0.46
N ARG A 99 7.39 -3.54 -0.67
CA ARG A 99 7.48 -2.13 -1.05
C ARG A 99 6.10 -1.72 -1.56
N GLY A 100 5.24 -1.30 -0.61
CA GLY A 100 3.82 -1.20 -0.82
C GLY A 100 3.33 0.22 -1.15
N LEU A 101 2.17 0.24 -1.78
CA LEU A 101 1.34 1.41 -1.95
C LEU A 101 -0.12 0.99 -1.77
N HIS A 102 -0.78 1.62 -0.80
CA HIS A 102 -2.19 1.45 -0.51
C HIS A 102 -3.03 2.53 -1.21
N LEU A 103 -4.13 2.11 -1.82
CA LEU A 103 -5.14 2.99 -2.39
C LEU A 103 -6.52 2.61 -1.84
N ASP A 104 -7.13 3.54 -1.13
CA ASP A 104 -8.54 3.49 -0.74
C ASP A 104 -9.42 3.82 -1.96
N VAL A 105 -10.26 2.87 -2.34
CA VAL A 105 -11.28 3.07 -3.39
C VAL A 105 -12.70 3.04 -2.83
N SER A 106 -12.82 2.87 -1.50
CA SER A 106 -14.09 2.80 -0.80
C SER A 106 -14.69 4.17 -0.54
N ARG A 107 -13.91 5.11 0.03
CA ARG A 107 -14.40 6.46 0.36
C ARG A 107 -14.66 7.28 -0.90
N HIS A 108 -13.77 7.20 -1.89
CA HIS A 108 -14.04 7.65 -3.26
C HIS A 108 -13.62 6.56 -4.26
N PHE A 109 -14.50 6.25 -5.21
CA PHE A 109 -14.24 5.22 -6.19
C PHE A 109 -13.31 5.72 -7.29
N PHE A 110 -12.25 4.95 -7.54
CA PHE A 110 -11.35 5.11 -8.69
C PHE A 110 -11.58 3.95 -9.66
N GLY A 111 -11.77 4.26 -10.94
CA GLY A 111 -12.05 3.23 -11.95
C GLY A 111 -10.82 2.38 -12.31
N PRO A 112 -11.01 1.29 -13.08
CA PRO A 112 -9.91 0.40 -13.49
C PRO A 112 -8.75 1.13 -14.18
N ASP A 113 -9.02 2.18 -14.97
CA ASP A 113 -7.98 2.95 -15.65
C ASP A 113 -7.14 3.77 -14.67
N ASP A 114 -7.76 4.30 -13.60
CA ASP A 114 -7.06 5.01 -12.54
C ASP A 114 -6.17 4.04 -11.74
N VAL A 115 -6.69 2.85 -11.42
CA VAL A 115 -5.93 1.81 -10.75
C VAL A 115 -4.72 1.38 -11.60
N LYS A 116 -4.91 1.13 -12.90
CA LYS A 116 -3.81 0.78 -13.80
C LYS A 116 -2.75 1.88 -13.89
N ARG A 117 -3.18 3.14 -13.88
CA ARG A 117 -2.24 4.27 -13.85
C ARG A 117 -1.44 4.32 -12.55
N VAL A 118 -2.06 4.03 -11.41
CA VAL A 118 -1.33 3.90 -10.13
C VAL A 118 -0.31 2.75 -10.23
N LEU A 119 -0.68 1.62 -10.81
CA LEU A 119 0.25 0.49 -11.04
C LEU A 119 1.43 0.87 -11.95
N ASP A 120 1.22 1.71 -12.98
CA ASP A 120 2.32 2.25 -13.81
C ASP A 120 3.30 3.08 -12.99
N LEU A 121 2.76 3.98 -12.15
CA LEU A 121 3.57 4.81 -11.29
C LEU A 121 4.29 3.99 -10.21
N MET A 122 3.66 2.97 -9.64
CA MET A 122 4.31 2.02 -8.75
C MET A 122 5.50 1.31 -9.42
N ALA A 123 5.29 0.81 -10.63
CA ALA A 123 6.32 0.12 -11.41
C ALA A 123 7.54 1.02 -11.70
N GLU A 124 7.30 2.28 -12.07
CA GLU A 124 8.36 3.26 -12.34
C GLU A 124 9.21 3.59 -11.09
N HIS A 125 8.64 3.38 -9.89
CA HIS A 125 9.31 3.57 -8.61
C HIS A 125 9.71 2.26 -7.92
N LYS A 126 9.66 1.11 -8.63
CA LYS A 126 10.05 -0.22 -8.14
C LYS A 126 9.27 -0.67 -6.89
N LEU A 127 8.04 -0.17 -6.71
CA LEU A 127 7.09 -0.68 -5.74
C LEU A 127 6.46 -1.97 -6.26
N ASN A 128 6.22 -2.96 -5.38
CA ASN A 128 5.83 -4.31 -5.79
C ASN A 128 4.63 -4.91 -5.04
N ARG A 129 3.98 -4.14 -4.16
CA ARG A 129 2.75 -4.56 -3.46
C ARG A 129 1.71 -3.46 -3.60
N PHE A 130 0.63 -3.76 -4.33
CA PHE A 130 -0.52 -2.89 -4.43
C PHE A 130 -1.56 -3.32 -3.40
N HIS A 131 -1.71 -2.56 -2.33
CA HIS A 131 -2.72 -2.78 -1.32
C HIS A 131 -4.01 -2.07 -1.75
N TRP A 132 -5.01 -2.86 -2.07
CA TRP A 132 -6.27 -2.39 -2.66
C TRP A 132 -7.37 -2.44 -1.60
N HIS A 133 -7.66 -1.29 -0.98
CA HIS A 133 -8.68 -1.14 0.04
C HIS A 133 -10.06 -1.06 -0.61
N LEU A 134 -10.67 -2.24 -0.77
CA LEU A 134 -11.88 -2.46 -1.59
C LEU A 134 -13.18 -2.18 -0.84
N THR A 135 -13.16 -2.20 0.49
CA THR A 135 -14.38 -2.12 1.31
C THR A 135 -14.16 -1.29 2.56
N ASP A 136 -15.14 -0.48 2.90
CA ASP A 136 -15.22 0.32 4.13
C ASP A 136 -16.69 0.68 4.40
N SER A 137 -16.96 1.44 5.43
CA SER A 137 -18.31 1.90 5.79
C SER A 137 -19.00 2.68 4.69
N GLN A 138 -18.25 3.41 3.86
CA GLN A 138 -18.78 4.26 2.80
C GLN A 138 -19.05 3.52 1.49
N GLY A 139 -18.38 2.41 1.24
CA GLY A 139 -18.56 1.69 -0.02
C GLY A 139 -18.03 0.28 -0.02
N TRP A 140 -18.75 -0.58 -0.72
CA TRP A 140 -18.33 -1.93 -1.09
C TRP A 140 -17.98 -1.95 -2.58
N ARG A 141 -16.72 -2.17 -2.95
CA ARG A 141 -16.23 -1.94 -4.32
C ARG A 141 -15.91 -3.22 -5.10
N LEU A 142 -16.30 -4.37 -4.61
CA LEU A 142 -16.01 -5.66 -5.23
C LEU A 142 -17.30 -6.44 -5.50
N ASP A 143 -17.50 -6.89 -6.74
CA ASP A 143 -18.54 -7.84 -7.07
C ASP A 143 -18.13 -9.23 -6.58
N VAL A 144 -18.83 -9.75 -5.56
CA VAL A 144 -18.60 -11.07 -4.99
C VAL A 144 -19.78 -11.97 -5.29
N PRO A 145 -19.59 -13.09 -6.00
CA PRO A 145 -20.70 -13.96 -6.43
C PRO A 145 -21.54 -14.53 -5.30
N SER A 146 -20.95 -14.74 -4.11
CA SER A 146 -21.68 -15.23 -2.93
C SER A 146 -22.68 -14.21 -2.39
N HIS A 147 -22.41 -12.90 -2.54
CA HIS A 147 -23.19 -11.80 -1.98
C HIS A 147 -23.27 -10.61 -2.95
N PRO A 148 -23.93 -10.74 -4.11
CA PRO A 148 -24.00 -9.68 -5.13
C PRO A 148 -24.76 -8.43 -4.64
N GLU A 149 -25.60 -8.56 -3.62
CA GLU A 149 -26.33 -7.44 -2.98
C GLU A 149 -25.39 -6.42 -2.31
N LEU A 150 -24.19 -6.81 -1.90
CA LEU A 150 -23.22 -5.90 -1.27
C LEU A 150 -22.76 -4.82 -2.25
N ALA A 151 -22.43 -5.20 -3.48
CA ALA A 151 -22.06 -4.24 -4.53
C ALA A 151 -23.23 -3.34 -4.92
N ALA A 152 -24.45 -3.90 -5.02
CA ALA A 152 -25.66 -3.15 -5.34
C ALA A 152 -26.02 -2.11 -4.26
N ALA A 153 -25.81 -2.43 -2.98
CA ALA A 153 -26.06 -1.51 -1.86
C ALA A 153 -25.08 -0.31 -1.82
N SER A 154 -23.97 -0.39 -2.53
CA SER A 154 -22.91 0.62 -2.55
C SER A 154 -22.97 1.54 -3.77
N ALA A 155 -24.15 1.80 -4.32
CA ALA A 155 -24.38 2.51 -5.58
C ALA A 155 -23.95 4.00 -5.58
N ARG A 156 -23.31 4.51 -4.53
CA ARG A 156 -22.82 5.89 -4.46
C ARG A 156 -21.30 5.94 -4.53
N ARG A 157 -20.78 6.84 -5.36
CA ARG A 157 -19.35 7.10 -5.46
C ARG A 157 -18.78 7.69 -4.16
N ASN A 158 -19.55 8.51 -3.51
CA ASN A 158 -19.17 9.26 -2.33
C ASN A 158 -19.95 8.77 -1.11
N GLY A 159 -19.24 8.39 -0.05
CA GLY A 159 -19.83 8.00 1.23
C GLY A 159 -20.28 9.16 2.10
N ARG A 160 -19.96 10.41 1.75
CA ARG A 160 -20.37 11.61 2.51
C ARG A 160 -21.69 12.15 1.97
N LYS A 161 -22.69 12.19 2.81
CA LYS A 161 -24.06 12.64 2.46
C LYS A 161 -24.16 14.14 2.11
N ASP A 162 -23.15 14.92 2.42
CA ASP A 162 -23.06 16.36 2.35
C ASP A 162 -22.23 16.90 1.18
N GLU A 163 -21.58 16.02 0.42
CA GLU A 163 -20.85 16.41 -0.79
C GLU A 163 -21.70 16.11 -2.04
N ALA A 164 -21.69 17.04 -3.01
CA ALA A 164 -22.30 16.81 -4.30
C ALA A 164 -21.63 15.63 -5.01
N GLU A 165 -22.40 14.71 -5.56
CA GLU A 165 -21.87 13.62 -6.38
C GLU A 165 -21.26 14.23 -7.65
N GLU A 166 -19.95 14.13 -7.79
CA GLU A 166 -19.26 14.47 -9.04
C GLU A 166 -19.71 13.50 -10.15
N PRO A 167 -20.01 13.98 -11.35
CA PRO A 167 -20.38 13.10 -12.45
C PRO A 167 -19.21 12.15 -12.78
N PHE A 168 -19.45 10.87 -12.71
CA PHE A 168 -18.48 9.85 -13.06
C PHE A 168 -18.71 9.38 -14.50
N ALA A 169 -17.67 9.42 -15.33
CA ALA A 169 -17.75 9.18 -16.78
C ALA A 169 -18.19 7.77 -17.19
N ARG A 170 -18.38 6.81 -16.25
CA ARG A 170 -18.67 5.39 -16.51
C ARG A 170 -20.09 4.93 -16.16
N GLY A 171 -21.05 5.84 -15.94
CA GLY A 171 -22.39 5.46 -15.51
C GLY A 171 -22.44 5.09 -14.02
N ASP A 172 -23.56 4.51 -13.56
CA ASP A 172 -23.90 4.40 -12.14
C ASP A 172 -23.27 3.21 -11.38
N ARG A 173 -22.16 2.63 -11.89
CA ARG A 173 -21.50 1.48 -11.27
C ARG A 173 -20.22 1.88 -10.58
N PHE A 174 -20.18 1.78 -9.26
CA PHE A 174 -19.06 2.15 -8.40
C PHE A 174 -18.44 0.93 -7.70
N PHE A 175 -18.26 -0.15 -8.44
CA PHE A 175 -17.57 -1.37 -8.00
C PHE A 175 -16.87 -2.05 -9.18
N TYR A 176 -15.93 -2.93 -8.89
CA TYR A 176 -15.20 -3.71 -9.89
C TYR A 176 -15.90 -5.06 -10.10
N THR A 177 -16.12 -5.42 -11.35
CA THR A 177 -16.54 -6.76 -11.75
C THR A 177 -15.38 -7.74 -11.67
N GLU A 178 -15.67 -9.03 -11.59
CA GLU A 178 -14.64 -10.09 -11.64
C GLU A 178 -13.76 -9.98 -12.90
N ALA A 179 -14.31 -9.60 -14.04
CA ALA A 179 -13.58 -9.40 -15.28
C ALA A 179 -12.59 -8.23 -15.18
N GLU A 180 -12.98 -7.11 -14.57
CA GLU A 180 -12.11 -5.94 -14.34
C GLU A 180 -11.03 -6.26 -13.33
N VAL A 181 -11.34 -6.98 -12.25
CA VAL A 181 -10.34 -7.48 -11.30
C VAL A 181 -9.30 -8.35 -12.01
N LYS A 182 -9.74 -9.33 -12.81
CA LYS A 182 -8.84 -10.19 -13.57
C LYS A 182 -7.92 -9.42 -14.51
N ASP A 183 -8.45 -8.40 -15.18
CA ASP A 183 -7.69 -7.54 -16.08
C ASP A 183 -6.65 -6.69 -15.32
N ILE A 184 -7.03 -6.12 -14.17
CA ILE A 184 -6.12 -5.36 -13.29
C ILE A 184 -5.01 -6.29 -12.73
N LEU A 185 -5.35 -7.50 -12.30
CA LEU A 185 -4.39 -8.49 -11.81
C LEU A 185 -3.36 -8.87 -12.87
N ALA A 186 -3.80 -9.10 -14.11
CA ALA A 186 -2.91 -9.38 -15.24
C ALA A 186 -2.00 -8.18 -15.55
N TYR A 187 -2.55 -6.96 -15.46
CA TYR A 187 -1.82 -5.72 -15.67
C TYR A 187 -0.74 -5.49 -14.60
N ALA A 188 -1.06 -5.78 -13.34
CA ALA A 188 -0.14 -5.72 -12.21
C ALA A 188 0.98 -6.77 -12.34
N ALA A 189 0.62 -8.02 -12.64
CA ALA A 189 1.57 -9.13 -12.80
C ALA A 189 2.61 -8.85 -13.88
N ALA A 190 2.22 -8.23 -15.01
CA ALA A 190 3.14 -7.81 -16.08
C ALA A 190 4.15 -6.72 -15.62
N ARG A 191 3.94 -6.13 -14.44
CA ARG A 191 4.80 -5.13 -13.79
C ARG A 191 5.50 -5.65 -12.55
N HIS A 192 5.42 -6.95 -12.29
CA HIS A 192 5.93 -7.60 -11.08
C HIS A 192 5.34 -6.99 -9.79
N ILE A 193 4.05 -6.60 -9.85
CA ILE A 193 3.29 -6.10 -8.71
C ILE A 193 2.27 -7.16 -8.31
N GLU A 194 2.33 -7.57 -7.03
CA GLU A 194 1.33 -8.41 -6.41
C GLU A 194 0.22 -7.55 -5.79
N VAL A 195 -1.02 -7.94 -5.97
CA VAL A 195 -2.18 -7.23 -5.45
C VAL A 195 -2.65 -7.87 -4.15
N VAL A 196 -2.72 -7.06 -3.10
CA VAL A 196 -3.22 -7.43 -1.77
C VAL A 196 -4.63 -6.85 -1.63
N PRO A 197 -5.69 -7.65 -1.76
CA PRO A 197 -7.06 -7.17 -1.54
C PRO A 197 -7.31 -6.97 -0.04
N GLU A 198 -7.98 -5.88 0.32
CA GLU A 198 -8.48 -5.66 1.67
C GLU A 198 -10.00 -5.75 1.70
N ILE A 199 -10.48 -6.60 2.60
CA ILE A 199 -11.86 -6.71 3.03
C ILE A 199 -11.92 -6.32 4.49
N GLU A 200 -12.49 -5.16 4.75
CA GLU A 200 -12.49 -4.56 6.08
C GLU A 200 -13.41 -5.30 7.06
N PHE A 201 -12.87 -5.62 8.23
CA PHE A 201 -13.54 -6.41 9.27
C PHE A 201 -12.73 -6.34 10.59
N PRO A 202 -13.30 -6.25 11.79
CA PRO A 202 -14.72 -6.19 12.13
C PRO A 202 -15.30 -4.78 12.25
N GLY A 203 -14.45 -3.75 12.25
CA GLY A 203 -14.81 -2.34 12.12
C GLY A 203 -15.03 -1.96 10.66
N HIS A 204 -15.30 -0.67 10.39
CA HIS A 204 -15.47 -0.13 9.04
C HIS A 204 -16.45 -0.91 8.13
N PHE A 205 -17.40 -1.60 8.77
CA PHE A 205 -18.31 -2.57 8.16
C PHE A 205 -19.65 -1.96 7.70
N GLY A 206 -19.76 -0.64 7.71
CA GLY A 206 -21.02 0.08 7.46
C GLY A 206 -21.68 -0.21 6.14
N SER A 207 -20.92 -0.43 5.05
CA SER A 207 -21.48 -0.80 3.74
C SER A 207 -22.23 -2.13 3.80
N VAL A 208 -21.69 -3.13 4.48
CA VAL A 208 -22.36 -4.42 4.70
C VAL A 208 -23.57 -4.25 5.60
N LEU A 209 -23.49 -3.46 6.68
CA LEU A 209 -24.61 -3.21 7.59
C LEU A 209 -25.74 -2.39 6.96
N ASN A 210 -25.50 -1.73 5.83
CA ASN A 210 -26.56 -1.11 5.03
C ASN A 210 -27.34 -2.15 4.20
N ALA A 211 -26.65 -3.18 3.69
CA ALA A 211 -27.29 -4.30 2.99
C ALA A 211 -27.93 -5.30 3.97
N HIS A 212 -27.27 -5.54 5.11
CA HIS A 212 -27.62 -6.54 6.12
C HIS A 212 -27.71 -5.92 7.53
N PRO A 213 -28.74 -5.10 7.82
CA PRO A 213 -28.89 -4.45 9.11
C PRO A 213 -29.02 -5.42 10.29
N GLU A 214 -29.44 -6.65 10.06
CA GLU A 214 -29.54 -7.73 11.05
C GLU A 214 -28.19 -8.17 11.63
N PHE A 215 -27.08 -7.87 10.94
CA PHE A 215 -25.73 -8.16 11.39
C PHE A 215 -25.12 -7.07 12.30
N ALA A 216 -25.86 -5.98 12.50
CA ALA A 216 -25.46 -4.95 13.48
C ALA A 216 -25.71 -5.42 14.92
N CYS A 217 -24.96 -4.84 15.86
CA CYS A 217 -25.27 -4.98 17.27
C CYS A 217 -26.60 -4.33 17.63
N VAL A 218 -27.28 -4.89 18.64
CA VAL A 218 -28.52 -4.35 19.21
C VAL A 218 -28.37 -4.20 20.72
N ASP A 219 -29.13 -3.30 21.32
CA ASP A 219 -29.27 -3.19 22.79
C ASP A 219 -30.25 -4.24 23.34
N ALA A 220 -30.53 -4.16 24.65
CA ALA A 220 -31.46 -5.07 25.34
C ALA A 220 -32.91 -4.97 24.82
N ASP A 221 -33.29 -3.85 24.23
CA ASP A 221 -34.61 -3.62 23.63
C ASP A 221 -34.66 -4.03 22.15
N GLY A 222 -33.58 -4.58 21.62
CA GLY A 222 -33.49 -5.01 20.21
C GLY A 222 -33.24 -3.86 19.23
N LYS A 223 -32.94 -2.64 19.71
CA LYS A 223 -32.65 -1.51 18.87
C LYS A 223 -31.20 -1.54 18.41
N ARG A 224 -30.94 -1.30 17.12
CA ARG A 224 -29.59 -1.19 16.55
C ARG A 224 -28.78 -0.10 17.25
N THR A 225 -27.56 -0.47 17.70
CA THR A 225 -26.67 0.43 18.47
C THR A 225 -25.44 0.90 17.68
N GLY A 226 -25.08 0.24 16.59
CA GLY A 226 -23.92 0.54 15.76
C GLY A 226 -24.26 0.57 14.28
N TRP A 227 -23.42 1.23 13.50
CA TRP A 227 -23.51 1.27 12.03
C TRP A 227 -22.16 0.95 11.37
N ASN A 228 -21.12 0.73 12.16
CA ASN A 228 -19.75 0.57 11.69
C ASN A 228 -19.11 -0.77 12.08
N GLU A 229 -19.62 -1.42 13.14
CA GLU A 229 -19.05 -2.65 13.67
C GLU A 229 -20.03 -3.83 13.48
N ILE A 230 -19.51 -4.95 12.99
CA ILE A 230 -20.26 -6.21 12.93
C ILE A 230 -20.61 -6.72 14.34
N CYS A 231 -21.75 -7.40 14.48
CA CYS A 231 -22.06 -8.12 15.71
C CYS A 231 -21.18 -9.38 15.83
N ALA A 232 -20.13 -9.31 16.63
CA ALA A 232 -19.19 -10.43 16.85
C ALA A 232 -19.81 -11.67 17.50
N GLY A 233 -21.02 -11.52 18.10
CA GLY A 233 -21.82 -12.63 18.61
C GLY A 233 -22.70 -13.34 17.57
N SER A 234 -22.76 -12.84 16.33
CA SER A 234 -23.59 -13.40 15.25
C SER A 234 -22.79 -14.37 14.37
N ASP A 235 -23.07 -15.66 14.44
CA ASP A 235 -22.42 -16.65 13.57
C ASP A 235 -22.79 -16.46 12.10
N ALA A 236 -24.02 -16.00 11.80
CA ALA A 236 -24.44 -15.70 10.42
C ALA A 236 -23.65 -14.54 9.80
N ALA A 237 -23.37 -13.50 10.59
CA ALA A 237 -22.54 -12.40 10.15
C ALA A 237 -21.09 -12.82 9.88
N LEU A 238 -20.54 -13.70 10.72
CA LEU A 238 -19.20 -14.25 10.50
C LEU A 238 -19.16 -15.20 9.29
N ALA A 239 -20.22 -15.94 9.03
CA ALA A 239 -20.34 -16.79 7.85
C ALA A 239 -20.34 -15.97 6.55
N LEU A 240 -21.05 -14.82 6.49
CA LEU A 240 -20.97 -13.90 5.35
C LEU A 240 -19.53 -13.47 5.08
N VAL A 241 -18.77 -13.09 6.13
CA VAL A 241 -17.36 -12.72 5.97
C VAL A 241 -16.54 -13.88 5.39
N GLU A 242 -16.76 -15.11 5.86
CA GLU A 242 -16.10 -16.30 5.33
C GLU A 242 -16.45 -16.58 3.86
N ASP A 243 -17.71 -16.40 3.46
CA ASP A 243 -18.15 -16.56 2.06
C ASP A 243 -17.46 -15.52 1.16
N VAL A 244 -17.43 -14.27 1.58
CA VAL A 244 -16.71 -13.19 0.88
C VAL A 244 -15.21 -13.51 0.76
N LEU A 245 -14.57 -13.91 1.87
CA LEU A 245 -13.15 -14.27 1.85
C LEU A 245 -12.86 -15.49 0.97
N ALA A 246 -13.81 -16.43 0.83
CA ALA A 246 -13.67 -17.54 -0.10
C ALA A 246 -13.64 -17.06 -1.56
N ASP A 247 -14.53 -16.14 -1.94
CA ASP A 247 -14.52 -15.51 -3.28
C ASP A 247 -13.22 -14.72 -3.51
N VAL A 248 -12.79 -13.94 -2.55
CA VAL A 248 -11.51 -13.19 -2.63
C VAL A 248 -10.33 -14.14 -2.82
N CYS A 249 -10.26 -15.25 -2.07
CA CYS A 249 -9.20 -16.24 -2.23
C CYS A 249 -9.17 -16.85 -3.64
N ARG A 250 -10.33 -17.01 -4.28
CA ARG A 250 -10.49 -17.52 -5.64
C ARG A 250 -10.06 -16.47 -6.68
N MET A 251 -10.44 -15.21 -6.47
CA MET A 251 -10.22 -14.12 -7.42
C MET A 251 -8.77 -13.62 -7.42
N PHE A 252 -8.13 -13.56 -6.24
CA PHE A 252 -6.80 -12.98 -6.07
C PHE A 252 -5.74 -14.08 -5.89
N PRO A 253 -4.80 -14.24 -6.85
CA PRO A 253 -3.82 -15.33 -6.82
C PRO A 253 -2.74 -15.14 -5.76
N PHE A 254 -2.39 -13.90 -5.38
CA PHE A 254 -1.35 -13.64 -4.38
C PHE A 254 -1.67 -14.29 -3.03
N GLY A 255 -0.64 -14.77 -2.34
CA GLY A 255 -0.76 -15.55 -1.11
C GLY A 255 -1.14 -14.77 0.16
N VAL A 256 -1.50 -13.48 0.03
CA VAL A 256 -1.82 -12.62 1.17
C VAL A 256 -3.15 -11.91 0.94
N VAL A 257 -4.01 -11.87 1.98
CA VAL A 257 -5.29 -11.15 2.00
C VAL A 257 -5.32 -10.27 3.24
N HIS A 258 -5.64 -8.99 3.07
CA HIS A 258 -5.81 -8.05 4.16
C HIS A 258 -7.25 -8.10 4.68
N ILE A 259 -7.38 -8.17 6.01
CA ILE A 259 -8.67 -8.34 6.69
C ILE A 259 -9.03 -7.16 7.61
N GLY A 260 -8.40 -5.99 7.42
CA GLY A 260 -8.62 -4.83 8.24
C GLY A 260 -8.18 -5.02 9.69
N GLY A 261 -9.09 -4.82 10.62
CA GLY A 261 -8.90 -5.10 12.05
C GLY A 261 -8.85 -3.89 12.94
N ASP A 262 -8.75 -2.70 12.35
CA ASP A 262 -8.57 -1.43 13.02
C ASP A 262 -9.87 -0.79 13.52
N GLU A 263 -9.71 0.14 14.43
CA GLU A 263 -10.70 1.09 14.95
C GLU A 263 -12.07 0.51 15.35
N CYS A 264 -12.13 -0.78 15.65
CA CYS A 264 -13.37 -1.43 16.07
C CYS A 264 -13.79 -0.98 17.48
N SER A 265 -14.98 -0.40 17.60
CA SER A 265 -15.52 0.06 18.87
C SER A 265 -16.09 -1.08 19.71
N ARG A 266 -15.39 -1.46 20.78
CA ARG A 266 -15.82 -2.52 21.72
C ARG A 266 -17.01 -2.12 22.57
N THR A 267 -17.27 -0.83 22.72
CA THR A 267 -18.43 -0.31 23.48
C THR A 267 -19.75 -0.89 22.97
N LYS A 268 -19.88 -1.09 21.66
CA LYS A 268 -21.10 -1.66 21.06
C LYS A 268 -21.25 -3.13 21.39
N TRP A 269 -20.15 -3.88 21.45
CA TRP A 269 -20.16 -5.29 21.86
C TRP A 269 -20.48 -5.43 23.35
N GLY A 270 -19.99 -4.51 24.20
CA GLY A 270 -20.32 -4.47 25.63
C GLY A 270 -21.81 -4.27 25.92
N GLN A 271 -22.51 -3.57 25.02
CA GLN A 271 -23.96 -3.31 25.14
C GLN A 271 -24.82 -4.39 24.45
N CYS A 272 -24.25 -5.22 23.58
CA CYS A 272 -24.99 -6.17 22.76
C CYS A 272 -25.21 -7.51 23.48
N PRO A 273 -26.48 -7.94 23.73
CA PRO A 273 -26.76 -9.20 24.41
C PRO A 273 -26.14 -10.43 23.71
N ARG A 274 -26.08 -10.44 22.35
CA ARG A 274 -25.47 -11.54 21.57
C ARG A 274 -23.96 -11.62 21.79
N CYS A 275 -23.27 -10.47 21.78
CA CYS A 275 -21.83 -10.42 22.02
C CYS A 275 -21.51 -10.82 23.47
N GLN A 276 -22.29 -10.33 24.44
CA GLN A 276 -22.12 -10.67 25.86
C GLN A 276 -22.46 -12.15 26.14
N ALA A 277 -23.44 -12.73 25.45
CA ALA A 277 -23.70 -14.17 25.54
C ALA A 277 -22.48 -14.95 25.02
N ARG A 278 -21.92 -14.59 23.87
CA ARG A 278 -20.74 -15.23 23.30
C ARG A 278 -19.53 -15.19 24.24
N ILE A 279 -19.28 -14.03 24.87
CA ILE A 279 -18.21 -13.88 25.87
C ILE A 279 -18.41 -14.85 27.02
N ARG A 280 -19.63 -14.91 27.60
CA ARG A 280 -19.92 -15.84 28.74
C ARG A 280 -19.83 -17.30 28.33
N ASP A 281 -20.46 -17.66 27.21
CA ASP A 281 -20.60 -19.07 26.78
C ASP A 281 -19.26 -19.70 26.39
N GLU A 282 -18.32 -18.88 25.86
CA GLU A 282 -16.98 -19.35 25.49
C GLU A 282 -15.92 -19.01 26.57
N GLY A 283 -16.32 -18.42 27.70
CA GLY A 283 -15.38 -18.09 28.80
C GLY A 283 -14.31 -17.07 28.41
N LEU A 284 -14.65 -16.13 27.50
CA LEU A 284 -13.73 -15.06 27.10
C LEU A 284 -13.66 -14.00 28.22
N ALA A 285 -12.49 -13.34 28.34
CA ALA A 285 -12.26 -12.37 29.39
C ALA A 285 -13.09 -11.09 29.19
N ASP A 286 -13.17 -10.60 27.94
CA ASP A 286 -13.77 -9.30 27.60
C ASP A 286 -13.97 -9.18 26.08
N GLU A 287 -14.30 -7.96 25.60
CA GLU A 287 -14.50 -7.63 24.21
C GLU A 287 -13.19 -7.65 23.39
N ASP A 288 -12.04 -7.44 24.01
CA ASP A 288 -10.74 -7.61 23.35
C ASP A 288 -10.48 -9.08 23.04
N ALA A 289 -10.77 -9.98 23.99
CA ALA A 289 -10.73 -11.42 23.76
C ALA A 289 -11.74 -11.89 22.70
N LEU A 290 -12.91 -11.22 22.61
CA LEU A 290 -13.89 -11.48 21.55
C LEU A 290 -13.36 -11.05 20.17
N GLN A 291 -12.65 -9.91 20.06
CA GLN A 291 -11.98 -9.53 18.80
C GLN A 291 -10.89 -10.54 18.44
N ALA A 292 -10.03 -10.92 19.37
CA ALA A 292 -9.00 -11.91 19.13
C ALA A 292 -9.59 -13.25 18.66
N ARG A 293 -10.72 -13.66 19.20
CA ARG A 293 -11.45 -14.88 18.78
C ARG A 293 -11.85 -14.83 17.31
N ILE A 294 -12.46 -13.72 16.86
CA ILE A 294 -12.89 -13.60 15.47
C ILE A 294 -11.70 -13.40 14.53
N SER A 295 -10.67 -12.67 14.94
CA SER A 295 -9.41 -12.57 14.19
C SER A 295 -8.78 -13.95 13.96
N ARG A 296 -8.65 -14.77 15.02
CA ARG A 296 -8.15 -16.15 14.91
C ARG A 296 -8.99 -17.00 13.94
N ARG A 297 -10.32 -16.85 13.96
CA ARG A 297 -11.21 -17.57 13.05
C ARG A 297 -10.91 -17.23 11.59
N MET A 298 -10.75 -15.95 11.25
CA MET A 298 -10.48 -15.52 9.89
C MET A 298 -9.05 -15.86 9.44
N VAL A 299 -8.07 -15.75 10.33
CA VAL A 299 -6.68 -16.20 10.05
C VAL A 299 -6.66 -17.68 9.68
N ARG A 300 -7.30 -18.54 10.48
CA ARG A 300 -7.37 -19.98 10.21
C ARG A 300 -8.18 -20.30 8.94
N PHE A 301 -9.21 -19.54 8.67
CA PHE A 301 -10.03 -19.68 7.45
C PHE A 301 -9.19 -19.43 6.19
N LEU A 302 -8.37 -18.38 6.20
CA LEU A 302 -7.43 -18.04 5.12
C LEU A 302 -6.31 -19.06 5.01
N GLU A 303 -5.73 -19.46 6.13
CA GLU A 303 -4.67 -20.49 6.19
C GLU A 303 -5.11 -21.81 5.57
N ALA A 304 -6.35 -22.26 5.86
CA ALA A 304 -6.93 -23.47 5.26
C ALA A 304 -7.09 -23.38 3.73
N ARG A 305 -6.99 -22.17 3.16
CA ARG A 305 -7.04 -21.89 1.71
C ARG A 305 -5.67 -21.53 1.13
N GLY A 306 -4.59 -21.74 1.89
CA GLY A 306 -3.22 -21.46 1.46
C GLY A 306 -2.89 -19.98 1.41
N LYS A 307 -3.66 -19.12 2.11
CA LYS A 307 -3.42 -17.68 2.22
C LYS A 307 -2.90 -17.31 3.61
N ARG A 308 -2.10 -16.26 3.67
CA ARG A 308 -1.73 -15.59 4.92
C ARG A 308 -2.65 -14.38 5.13
N ALA A 309 -3.13 -14.21 6.35
CA ALA A 309 -3.79 -12.97 6.74
C ALA A 309 -2.76 -11.87 6.99
N ILE A 310 -3.07 -10.66 6.57
CA ILE A 310 -2.45 -9.43 7.04
C ILE A 310 -3.58 -8.53 7.55
N GLY A 311 -3.29 -7.62 8.47
CA GLY A 311 -4.26 -6.64 8.97
C GLY A 311 -3.58 -5.54 9.76
N TRP A 312 -4.32 -4.47 10.00
CA TRP A 312 -3.86 -3.38 10.85
C TRP A 312 -3.54 -3.89 12.25
N ASP A 313 -2.56 -3.36 12.90
CA ASP A 313 -1.90 -3.95 14.08
C ASP A 313 -2.84 -4.33 15.24
N GLU A 314 -4.06 -3.77 15.30
CA GLU A 314 -5.07 -4.13 16.29
C GLU A 314 -5.55 -5.57 16.21
N TYR A 315 -5.56 -6.16 15.02
CA TYR A 315 -6.06 -7.54 14.88
C TYR A 315 -5.11 -8.58 15.50
N LEU A 316 -3.86 -8.21 15.74
CA LEU A 316 -2.88 -9.05 16.45
C LEU A 316 -3.01 -8.95 17.97
N LEU A 317 -3.86 -8.04 18.50
CA LEU A 317 -4.06 -7.91 19.93
C LEU A 317 -4.85 -9.12 20.46
N GLY A 318 -4.36 -9.67 21.58
CA GLY A 318 -4.94 -10.82 22.26
C GLY A 318 -4.24 -12.14 21.96
N ASP A 319 -4.58 -13.15 22.76
CA ASP A 319 -3.87 -14.41 22.77
C ASP A 319 -4.20 -15.33 21.60
N GLY A 320 -3.20 -16.10 21.17
CA GLY A 320 -3.39 -17.24 20.28
C GLY A 320 -3.63 -16.89 18.80
N ILE A 321 -3.31 -15.68 18.37
CA ILE A 321 -3.23 -15.37 16.93
C ILE A 321 -2.06 -16.16 16.33
N PRO A 322 -2.27 -16.95 15.25
CA PRO A 322 -1.19 -17.71 14.61
C PRO A 322 -0.04 -16.82 14.16
N THR A 323 1.20 -17.20 14.40
CA THR A 323 2.39 -16.40 14.09
C THR A 323 2.68 -16.24 12.60
N ASN A 324 2.00 -17.00 11.73
CA ASN A 324 2.01 -16.76 10.28
C ASN A 324 1.17 -15.55 9.84
N ALA A 325 0.34 -14.99 10.73
CA ALA A 325 -0.36 -13.73 10.51
C ALA A 325 0.62 -12.56 10.44
N ILE A 326 0.43 -11.63 9.49
CA ILE A 326 1.28 -10.48 9.27
C ILE A 326 0.63 -9.25 9.90
N GLY A 327 1.37 -8.47 10.67
CA GLY A 327 0.88 -7.20 11.20
C GLY A 327 1.22 -6.03 10.28
N MET A 328 0.26 -5.15 10.01
CA MET A 328 0.51 -3.86 9.37
C MET A 328 0.52 -2.76 10.43
N ARG A 329 1.72 -2.28 10.75
CA ARG A 329 1.92 -1.30 11.83
C ARG A 329 1.68 0.13 11.32
N TRP A 330 0.51 0.70 11.64
CA TRP A 330 0.14 2.04 11.18
C TRP A 330 0.25 3.13 12.25
N ARG A 331 0.15 2.77 13.54
CA ARG A 331 0.16 3.73 14.63
C ARG A 331 1.54 4.32 14.85
N GLY A 332 1.59 5.67 15.01
CA GLY A 332 2.77 6.40 15.45
C GLY A 332 3.04 6.19 16.93
N GLY A 333 4.30 6.11 17.37
CA GLY A 333 4.65 6.01 18.79
C GLY A 333 3.92 7.07 19.63
N GLY A 334 3.15 6.64 20.63
CA GLY A 334 2.56 7.47 21.68
C GLY A 334 1.27 8.22 21.37
N GLY A 335 0.63 8.01 20.24
CA GLY A 335 -0.64 8.67 19.89
C GLY A 335 -1.85 7.77 20.10
N ALA A 336 -2.77 8.16 20.99
CA ALA A 336 -4.06 7.52 21.15
C ALA A 336 -4.96 7.88 19.94
N GLY A 337 -5.06 6.94 18.99
CA GLY A 337 -6.11 6.90 17.99
C GLY A 337 -6.91 5.62 18.18
N GLY A 338 -8.23 5.71 18.36
CA GLY A 338 -9.16 4.59 18.42
C GLY A 338 -9.01 3.65 19.62
N GLY A 339 -9.74 3.86 20.66
CA GLY A 339 -10.35 2.96 21.66
C GLY A 339 -9.59 1.80 22.33
N ALA A 340 -8.44 1.36 21.86
CA ALA A 340 -7.68 0.28 22.49
C ALA A 340 -6.62 0.83 23.46
N THR A 341 -6.65 0.35 24.69
CA THR A 341 -5.73 0.77 25.77
C THR A 341 -4.43 -0.03 25.82
N ASN A 342 -4.35 -1.18 25.14
CA ASN A 342 -3.20 -2.06 25.13
C ASN A 342 -2.57 -2.13 23.74
N PHE A 343 -1.49 -1.40 23.52
CA PHE A 343 -0.73 -1.43 22.28
C PHE A 343 0.54 -2.25 22.45
N MET A 344 0.72 -3.27 21.61
CA MET A 344 2.03 -3.88 21.41
C MET A 344 2.90 -2.97 20.54
N SER A 345 4.16 -2.80 20.90
CA SER A 345 5.12 -2.17 19.99
C SER A 345 5.40 -3.07 18.78
N ALA A 346 5.91 -2.50 17.70
CA ALA A 346 6.36 -3.32 16.55
C ALA A 346 7.45 -4.34 16.97
N ALA A 347 8.33 -3.95 17.88
CA ALA A 347 9.34 -4.87 18.43
C ALA A 347 8.72 -6.05 19.21
N ASP A 348 7.65 -5.78 19.99
CA ASP A 348 6.96 -6.85 20.74
C ASP A 348 6.21 -7.80 19.80
N MET A 349 5.53 -7.29 18.77
CA MET A 349 4.86 -8.10 17.75
C MET A 349 5.88 -8.99 17.00
N ALA A 350 7.01 -8.41 16.60
CA ALA A 350 8.10 -9.17 15.97
C ALA A 350 8.71 -10.21 16.90
N ALA A 351 8.88 -9.88 18.19
CA ALA A 351 9.37 -10.82 19.21
C ALA A 351 8.36 -11.93 19.49
N ALA A 352 7.05 -11.68 19.35
CA ALA A 352 6.01 -12.69 19.41
C ALA A 352 6.02 -13.64 18.18
N GLY A 353 6.83 -13.34 17.16
CA GLY A 353 7.03 -14.18 15.98
C GLY A 353 6.28 -13.76 14.73
N HIS A 354 5.56 -12.63 14.76
CA HIS A 354 4.87 -12.10 13.60
C HIS A 354 5.81 -11.39 12.63
N ASP A 355 5.57 -11.54 11.34
CA ASP A 355 6.16 -10.66 10.33
C ASP A 355 5.38 -9.34 10.28
N LEU A 356 6.07 -8.23 9.96
CA LEU A 356 5.45 -6.90 9.96
C LEU A 356 5.70 -6.14 8.66
N VAL A 357 4.68 -5.39 8.24
CA VAL A 357 4.78 -4.32 7.26
C VAL A 357 4.59 -2.99 7.97
N MET A 358 5.50 -2.04 7.72
CA MET A 358 5.51 -0.75 8.39
C MET A 358 4.75 0.29 7.56
N ALA A 359 3.58 0.69 8.04
CA ALA A 359 2.71 1.70 7.44
C ALA A 359 2.46 2.88 8.38
N ASN A 360 3.47 3.26 9.17
CA ASN A 360 3.32 4.22 10.25
C ASN A 360 2.82 5.58 9.77
N SER A 361 1.63 5.98 10.26
CA SER A 361 0.91 7.19 9.84
C SER A 361 1.71 8.49 10.00
N ARG A 362 2.74 8.51 10.86
CA ARG A 362 3.62 9.67 11.01
C ARG A 362 4.33 10.04 9.70
N TRP A 363 4.77 9.03 8.96
CA TRP A 363 5.64 9.24 7.79
C TRP A 363 4.98 8.93 6.45
N VAL A 364 4.06 7.93 6.42
CA VAL A 364 3.64 7.34 5.14
C VAL A 364 2.17 7.54 4.78
N TYR A 365 1.35 8.24 5.61
CA TYR A 365 -0.02 8.58 5.23
C TYR A 365 -0.02 9.85 4.37
N LEU A 366 -0.21 9.65 3.07
CA LEU A 366 -0.09 10.70 2.04
C LEU A 366 -1.41 11.46 1.77
N ASP A 367 -2.49 11.11 2.44
CA ASP A 367 -3.76 11.84 2.46
C ASP A 367 -3.68 13.17 3.21
N TYR A 368 -2.71 13.31 4.13
CA TYR A 368 -2.43 14.55 4.87
C TYR A 368 -1.86 15.66 3.97
N PRO A 369 -2.12 16.95 4.30
CA PRO A 369 -1.51 18.08 3.60
C PRO A 369 0.02 18.01 3.56
N GLN A 370 0.62 18.51 2.47
CA GLN A 370 2.08 18.50 2.28
C GLN A 370 2.82 19.62 3.02
N GLY A 371 2.09 20.61 3.55
CA GLY A 371 2.69 21.78 4.21
C GLY A 371 3.18 22.85 3.23
N LEU A 372 2.74 22.81 2.00
CA LEU A 372 3.03 23.84 1.01
C LEU A 372 2.20 25.10 1.31
N PRO A 373 2.75 26.32 1.10
CA PRO A 373 2.03 27.58 1.39
C PRO A 373 0.67 27.68 0.67
N ASP A 374 0.61 27.23 -0.57
CA ASP A 374 -0.57 27.28 -1.45
C ASP A 374 -1.14 25.87 -1.70
N ASP A 375 -1.06 24.97 -0.71
CA ASP A 375 -1.64 23.64 -0.84
C ASP A 375 -3.16 23.75 -0.99
N PRO A 376 -3.72 23.44 -2.17
CA PRO A 376 -5.16 23.56 -2.44
C PRO A 376 -5.99 22.54 -1.64
N HIS A 377 -5.34 21.57 -0.99
CA HIS A 377 -5.97 20.44 -0.31
C HIS A 377 -5.69 20.44 1.20
N ARG A 378 -5.59 21.63 1.81
CA ARG A 378 -5.25 21.86 3.22
C ARG A 378 -6.26 21.37 4.26
N TYR A 379 -7.47 21.10 3.87
CA TYR A 379 -8.64 21.15 4.76
C TYR A 379 -8.90 19.91 5.62
N THR A 380 -7.99 18.93 5.66
CA THR A 380 -8.34 17.67 6.30
C THR A 380 -7.82 17.47 7.71
N PHE A 381 -6.62 17.92 8.00
CA PHE A 381 -5.98 17.67 9.29
C PHE A 381 -5.05 18.82 9.67
N ASP A 382 -4.97 19.13 10.96
CA ASP A 382 -4.01 20.13 11.51
C ASP A 382 -2.55 19.70 11.36
N LYS A 383 -2.31 18.41 11.08
CA LYS A 383 -0.96 17.83 10.91
C LYS A 383 -0.58 17.79 9.43
N GLN A 384 0.65 18.17 9.16
CA GLN A 384 1.22 18.15 7.82
C GLN A 384 2.22 17.00 7.68
N LYS A 385 2.39 16.52 6.45
CA LYS A 385 3.37 15.49 6.07
C LYS A 385 4.26 16.05 4.95
N PRO A 386 5.23 16.92 5.30
CA PRO A 386 6.15 17.43 4.29
C PRO A 386 7.03 16.32 3.68
N LEU A 387 7.54 16.58 2.50
CA LEU A 387 8.37 15.64 1.75
C LEU A 387 9.58 15.15 2.57
N GLU A 388 10.24 16.04 3.33
CA GLU A 388 11.36 15.69 4.19
C GLU A 388 10.98 14.67 5.27
N LEU A 389 9.84 14.86 5.92
CA LEU A 389 9.32 13.91 6.90
C LEU A 389 9.06 12.53 6.29
N CYS A 390 8.53 12.48 5.06
CA CYS A 390 8.36 11.21 4.35
C CYS A 390 9.71 10.54 4.04
N TYR A 391 10.74 11.34 3.73
CA TYR A 391 12.09 10.82 3.47
C TYR A 391 12.80 10.33 4.74
N GLU A 392 12.36 10.72 5.94
CA GLU A 392 12.85 10.15 7.21
C GLU A 392 12.35 8.73 7.49
N PHE A 393 11.41 8.23 6.70
CA PHE A 393 10.86 6.89 6.91
C PHE A 393 11.95 5.82 6.91
N ASP A 394 11.89 4.94 7.90
CA ASP A 394 12.76 3.79 8.04
C ASP A 394 11.96 2.63 8.65
N PRO A 395 11.70 1.56 7.88
CA PRO A 395 10.97 0.39 8.40
C PRO A 395 11.63 -0.29 9.61
N LEU A 396 12.93 -0.11 9.80
CA LEU A 396 13.68 -0.71 10.91
C LEU A 396 13.83 0.21 12.12
N ARG A 397 13.26 1.40 12.08
CA ARG A 397 13.33 2.36 13.20
C ARG A 397 12.78 1.72 14.47
N ASP A 398 13.56 1.80 15.55
CA ASP A 398 13.22 1.28 16.87
C ASP A 398 13.03 -0.26 16.93
N ILE A 399 13.48 -0.99 15.92
CA ILE A 399 13.48 -2.46 15.87
C ILE A 399 14.86 -3.01 16.25
N PRO A 400 14.97 -3.86 17.26
CA PRO A 400 16.23 -4.52 17.59
C PRO A 400 16.80 -5.32 16.40
N PRO A 401 18.13 -5.28 16.15
CA PRO A 401 18.74 -5.96 15.00
C PRO A 401 18.39 -7.46 14.87
N ALA A 402 18.23 -8.15 15.99
CA ALA A 402 17.84 -9.57 16.00
C ALA A 402 16.44 -9.82 15.40
N LEU A 403 15.60 -8.79 15.30
CA LEU A 403 14.23 -8.88 14.80
C LEU A 403 14.07 -8.28 13.38
N HIS A 404 15.14 -7.74 12.79
CA HIS A 404 15.09 -7.13 11.45
C HIS A 404 14.54 -8.10 10.39
N GLY A 405 14.82 -9.40 10.51
CA GLY A 405 14.31 -10.43 9.60
C GLY A 405 12.79 -10.63 9.63
N ARG A 406 12.09 -10.05 10.63
CA ARG A 406 10.63 -10.04 10.72
C ARG A 406 9.99 -8.84 10.05
N ILE A 407 10.76 -7.83 9.67
CA ILE A 407 10.26 -6.63 9.01
C ILE A 407 10.31 -6.85 7.50
N LEU A 408 9.17 -7.05 6.89
CA LEU A 408 9.05 -7.30 5.44
C LEU A 408 9.34 -6.05 4.61
N GLY A 409 9.11 -4.87 5.17
CA GLY A 409 9.32 -3.59 4.52
C GLY A 409 8.31 -2.54 4.95
N GLY A 410 7.89 -1.70 4.00
CA GLY A 410 6.96 -0.62 4.29
C GLY A 410 6.03 -0.28 3.15
N GLU A 411 5.02 0.53 3.48
CA GLU A 411 3.95 0.88 2.57
C GLU A 411 3.53 2.34 2.78
N CYS A 412 3.29 3.07 1.70
CA CYS A 412 2.62 4.38 1.77
C CYS A 412 1.12 4.23 1.53
N CYS A 413 0.33 5.00 2.29
CA CYS A 413 -1.12 4.92 2.27
C CYS A 413 -1.73 6.22 1.76
N ASN A 414 -2.79 6.11 0.93
CA ASN A 414 -3.65 7.22 0.58
C ASN A 414 -5.10 6.86 0.90
N TRP A 415 -5.62 7.47 1.97
CA TRP A 415 -7.03 7.45 2.32
C TRP A 415 -7.77 8.49 1.50
N THR A 416 -9.00 8.18 1.07
CA THR A 416 -9.65 8.98 0.04
C THR A 416 -10.88 9.75 0.51
N GLU A 417 -11.08 9.94 1.83
CA GLU A 417 -12.19 10.74 2.37
C GLU A 417 -12.24 12.14 1.76
N THR A 418 -11.08 12.67 1.43
CA THR A 418 -10.90 14.00 0.85
C THR A 418 -10.07 13.98 -0.44
N THR A 419 -10.18 12.88 -1.18
CA THR A 419 -9.45 12.66 -2.44
C THR A 419 -10.44 12.23 -3.54
N PRO A 420 -11.34 13.14 -3.98
CA PRO A 420 -12.42 12.79 -4.91
C PRO A 420 -11.98 12.60 -6.36
N THR A 421 -10.82 13.12 -6.77
CA THR A 421 -10.37 13.08 -8.16
C THR A 421 -8.95 12.57 -8.32
N ARG A 422 -8.62 12.17 -9.55
CA ARG A 422 -7.25 11.75 -9.93
C ARG A 422 -6.22 12.85 -9.71
N GLU A 423 -6.59 14.09 -10.03
CA GLU A 423 -5.70 15.25 -9.88
C GLU A 423 -5.34 15.49 -8.42
N ILE A 424 -6.29 15.31 -7.52
CA ILE A 424 -6.07 15.41 -6.07
C ILE A 424 -5.25 14.21 -5.55
N LEU A 425 -5.54 13.00 -6.05
CA LEU A 425 -4.76 11.80 -5.74
C LEU A 425 -3.29 11.99 -6.13
N ASP A 426 -3.04 12.43 -7.35
CA ASP A 426 -1.70 12.71 -7.84
C ASP A 426 -0.98 13.74 -6.96
N TRP A 427 -1.64 14.86 -6.68
CA TRP A 427 -1.09 15.93 -5.85
C TRP A 427 -0.70 15.43 -4.46
N LYS A 428 -1.57 14.68 -3.82
CA LYS A 428 -1.31 14.14 -2.47
C LYS A 428 -0.20 13.10 -2.46
N MET A 429 -0.15 12.24 -3.45
CA MET A 429 0.83 11.15 -3.50
C MET A 429 2.21 11.61 -3.97
N TRP A 430 2.28 12.39 -5.07
CA TRP A 430 3.55 12.75 -5.69
C TRP A 430 3.94 14.19 -5.36
N PRO A 431 5.24 14.42 -5.04
CA PRO A 431 6.37 13.49 -5.11
C PRO A 431 6.66 12.70 -3.82
N ARG A 432 5.82 12.73 -2.77
CA ARG A 432 6.10 12.06 -1.48
C ARG A 432 6.24 10.54 -1.61
N ALA A 433 5.47 9.90 -2.49
CA ALA A 433 5.61 8.47 -2.77
C ALA A 433 6.99 8.12 -3.35
N CYS A 434 7.66 9.03 -4.08
CA CYS A 434 9.05 8.87 -4.49
C CYS A 434 10.00 8.74 -3.29
N ALA A 435 9.79 9.54 -2.25
CA ALA A 435 10.60 9.49 -1.03
C ALA A 435 10.43 8.15 -0.31
N ILE A 436 9.20 7.68 -0.16
CA ILE A 436 8.92 6.38 0.47
C ILE A 436 9.49 5.23 -0.38
N ALA A 437 9.32 5.26 -1.70
CA ALA A 437 9.89 4.27 -2.61
C ALA A 437 11.40 4.16 -2.45
N GLU A 438 12.12 5.28 -2.36
CA GLU A 438 13.56 5.28 -2.11
C GLU A 438 13.90 4.73 -0.72
N CYS A 439 13.12 5.07 0.32
CA CYS A 439 13.34 4.52 1.66
C CYS A 439 13.23 3.00 1.70
N VAL A 440 12.21 2.41 1.06
CA VAL A 440 12.00 0.97 1.08
C VAL A 440 12.86 0.21 0.06
N TRP A 441 13.32 0.88 -1.01
CA TRP A 441 14.26 0.29 -1.95
C TRP A 441 15.68 0.27 -1.40
N CYS A 442 16.16 1.41 -0.89
CA CYS A 442 17.53 1.55 -0.41
C CYS A 442 17.76 0.99 1.01
N GLY A 443 16.77 1.11 1.90
CA GLY A 443 16.96 0.97 3.34
C GLY A 443 17.83 2.09 3.93
N ALA A 444 17.77 2.28 5.24
CA ALA A 444 18.44 3.40 5.90
C ALA A 444 19.97 3.43 5.69
N GLY A 445 20.60 2.24 5.63
CA GLY A 445 22.07 2.13 5.47
C GLY A 445 22.62 2.51 4.10
N ARG A 446 21.78 2.58 3.05
CA ARG A 446 22.17 2.93 1.68
C ARG A 446 21.51 4.19 1.15
N LYS A 447 20.51 4.69 1.87
CA LYS A 447 19.73 5.86 1.47
C LYS A 447 20.64 7.10 1.43
N PRO A 448 20.67 7.87 0.32
CA PRO A 448 21.43 9.11 0.21
C PRO A 448 20.98 10.20 1.18
N ALA A 449 21.76 11.25 1.32
CA ALA A 449 21.34 12.45 2.04
C ALA A 449 20.14 13.12 1.34
N TYR A 450 19.26 13.75 2.10
CA TYR A 450 18.04 14.39 1.59
C TYR A 450 18.33 15.43 0.49
N ALA A 451 19.42 16.20 0.61
CA ALA A 451 19.83 17.18 -0.41
C ALA A 451 20.14 16.52 -1.77
N ASP A 452 20.77 15.33 -1.79
CA ASP A 452 20.98 14.59 -3.04
C ASP A 452 19.68 14.07 -3.62
N PHE A 453 18.80 13.54 -2.76
CA PHE A 453 17.47 13.13 -3.18
C PHE A 453 16.69 14.28 -3.83
N LEU A 454 16.68 15.48 -3.22
CA LEU A 454 16.02 16.67 -3.78
C LEU A 454 16.54 17.02 -5.17
N ARG A 455 17.86 17.04 -5.35
CA ARG A 455 18.48 17.31 -6.65
C ARG A 455 18.00 16.34 -7.75
N ARG A 456 17.92 15.05 -7.42
CA ARG A 456 17.42 14.02 -8.37
C ARG A 456 15.91 14.15 -8.57
N LEU A 457 15.18 14.45 -7.51
CA LEU A 457 13.75 14.57 -7.52
C LEU A 457 13.25 15.74 -8.38
N GLU A 458 13.97 16.86 -8.45
CA GLU A 458 13.61 17.98 -9.33
C GLU A 458 13.51 17.54 -10.80
N ILE A 459 14.51 16.80 -11.29
CA ILE A 459 14.52 16.26 -12.64
C ILE A 459 13.42 15.19 -12.80
N HIS A 460 13.29 14.31 -11.80
CA HIS A 460 12.31 13.23 -11.84
C HIS A 460 10.87 13.75 -11.80
N ARG A 461 10.58 14.75 -10.97
CA ARG A 461 9.27 15.41 -10.94
C ARG A 461 8.91 16.02 -12.29
N ALA A 462 9.85 16.64 -12.99
CA ALA A 462 9.60 17.16 -14.33
C ALA A 462 9.18 16.05 -15.31
N ARG A 463 9.74 14.83 -15.18
CA ARG A 463 9.32 13.65 -15.95
C ARG A 463 7.89 13.22 -15.58
N LEU A 464 7.54 13.19 -14.28
CA LEU A 464 6.18 12.89 -13.84
C LEU A 464 5.16 13.88 -14.42
N VAL A 465 5.45 15.18 -14.35
CA VAL A 465 4.58 16.22 -14.92
C VAL A 465 4.45 16.05 -16.44
N ALA A 466 5.55 15.79 -17.14
CA ALA A 466 5.53 15.52 -18.59
C ALA A 466 4.73 14.27 -18.96
N ALA A 467 4.64 13.29 -18.04
CA ALA A 467 3.80 12.09 -18.17
C ALA A 467 2.33 12.33 -17.74
N GLY A 468 1.93 13.57 -17.45
CA GLY A 468 0.57 13.94 -17.09
C GLY A 468 0.21 13.69 -15.62
N VAL A 469 1.20 13.56 -14.74
CA VAL A 469 0.98 13.45 -13.30
C VAL A 469 0.90 14.85 -12.69
N ASN A 470 -0.18 15.14 -11.97
CA ASN A 470 -0.34 16.39 -11.23
C ASN A 470 0.51 16.38 -9.93
N ALA A 471 1.83 16.18 -10.08
CA ALA A 471 2.74 16.12 -8.92
C ALA A 471 2.91 17.50 -8.27
N ALA A 472 2.72 17.55 -6.95
CA ALA A 472 2.90 18.78 -6.17
C ALA A 472 4.33 19.35 -6.33
N PRO A 473 4.52 20.66 -6.16
CA PRO A 473 5.84 21.27 -6.22
C PRO A 473 6.75 20.76 -5.10
N ILE A 474 8.05 20.74 -5.37
CA ILE A 474 9.04 20.45 -4.35
C ILE A 474 9.21 21.74 -3.51
N PRO A 475 9.10 21.67 -2.18
CA PRO A 475 9.32 22.86 -1.36
C PRO A 475 10.76 23.38 -1.57
N PRO A 476 10.97 24.69 -1.53
CA PRO A 476 12.33 25.24 -1.55
C PRO A 476 13.14 24.71 -0.37
N PRO A 477 14.46 24.53 -0.54
CA PRO A 477 15.35 24.01 0.50
C PRO A 477 15.41 24.90 1.74
#